data_0b891927a41d8c82bf0ec7d75a17d974
#
_entry.id   0b891927a41d8c82bf0ec7d75a17d974
#
_cell.length_a   1.000
_cell.length_b   1.000
_cell.length_c   1.000
_cell.angle_alpha   90.00
_cell.angle_beta   90.00
_cell.angle_gamma   90.00
#
_symmetry.space_group_name_H-M   'P 1'
#
loop_
_entity.id
_entity.type
_entity.pdbx_description
1 polymer ?
#
loop_
_entity_poly.entity_id
_entity_poly.type
_entity_poly.pdbx_seq_one_letter_code
_entity_poly.pdbx_strand_id
1 'polypeptide(L)'
;MRVTSGQVSAKICLFLAFGLILSGCGAAGSFFERNPSNDTRSAERVDSGSSFFDLFDNNNDPNTTLEVNKYLWNASLEVLNFLPVQSADPFSGVIVTGFGTPPGGSRAYRATILVTDPALEARSLNVALATRGGAASNETVRAVEDAILTRARELRIRDLNL
;
A
#
# COMPACT_ATOMS: atom_id res chain seq x y z
N MET A 1 -54.78 14.47 -13.52
CA MET A 1 -53.51 13.92 -14.06
C MET A 1 -53.76 12.47 -14.49
N ARG A 2 -53.88 12.21 -15.79
CA ARG A 2 -54.07 10.85 -16.33
C ARG A 2 -52.72 10.25 -16.61
N VAL A 3 -52.28 9.28 -15.79
CA VAL A 3 -51.12 8.46 -16.06
C VAL A 3 -51.50 7.42 -17.11
N THR A 4 -50.92 7.51 -18.29
CA THR A 4 -51.22 6.63 -19.42
C THR A 4 -50.67 5.21 -19.13
N SER A 5 -51.63 4.27 -19.08
CA SER A 5 -51.45 2.84 -18.77
C SER A 5 -50.44 2.10 -19.70
N GLY A 6 -50.04 2.71 -20.80
CA GLY A 6 -49.12 2.09 -21.76
C GLY A 6 -47.62 2.12 -21.40
N GLN A 7 -47.20 3.08 -20.56
CA GLN A 7 -45.77 3.18 -20.19
C GLN A 7 -45.34 2.19 -19.09
N VAL A 8 -46.25 1.71 -18.29
CA VAL A 8 -45.98 0.77 -17.20
C VAL A 8 -45.76 -0.63 -17.75
N SER A 9 -46.52 -1.04 -18.75
CA SER A 9 -46.42 -2.35 -19.40
C SER A 9 -45.08 -2.53 -20.14
N ALA A 10 -44.57 -1.49 -20.82
CA ALA A 10 -43.32 -1.55 -21.54
C ALA A 10 -42.10 -1.72 -20.60
N LYS A 11 -42.12 -1.08 -19.44
CA LYS A 11 -41.06 -1.21 -18.44
C LYS A 11 -41.04 -2.58 -17.74
N ILE A 12 -42.22 -3.16 -17.51
CA ILE A 12 -42.36 -4.49 -16.90
C ILE A 12 -41.89 -5.58 -17.89
N CYS A 13 -42.18 -5.45 -19.18
CA CYS A 13 -41.69 -6.38 -20.20
C CYS A 13 -40.16 -6.31 -20.34
N LEU A 14 -39.55 -5.12 -20.21
CA LEU A 14 -38.11 -4.96 -20.31
C LEU A 14 -37.36 -5.63 -19.12
N PHE A 15 -37.95 -5.55 -17.92
CA PHE A 15 -37.38 -6.22 -16.74
C PHE A 15 -37.56 -7.75 -16.78
N LEU A 16 -38.65 -8.26 -17.35
CA LEU A 16 -38.87 -9.70 -17.53
C LEU A 16 -37.94 -10.31 -18.60
N ALA A 17 -37.63 -9.56 -19.66
CA ALA A 17 -36.69 -10.00 -20.71
C ALA A 17 -35.24 -10.06 -20.21
N PHE A 18 -34.84 -9.17 -19.27
CA PHE A 18 -33.49 -9.17 -18.70
C PHE A 18 -33.24 -10.28 -17.68
N GLY A 19 -34.31 -10.76 -17.03
CA GLY A 19 -34.23 -11.87 -16.04
C GLY A 19 -34.00 -13.26 -16.63
N LEU A 20 -34.24 -13.47 -17.93
CA LEU A 20 -34.15 -14.77 -18.58
C LEU A 20 -32.75 -15.13 -19.12
N ILE A 21 -31.80 -14.19 -19.07
CA ILE A 21 -30.44 -14.41 -19.63
C ILE A 21 -29.45 -14.94 -18.57
N LEU A 22 -29.84 -14.99 -17.28
CA LEU A 22 -28.94 -15.41 -16.17
C LEU A 22 -29.09 -16.87 -15.71
N SER A 23 -29.88 -17.71 -16.38
CA SER A 23 -30.08 -19.11 -15.98
C SER A 23 -29.28 -20.13 -16.81
N GLY A 24 -28.07 -19.75 -17.24
CA GLY A 24 -27.17 -20.62 -17.99
C GLY A 24 -25.90 -20.97 -17.20
N CYS A 25 -26.01 -21.58 -16.04
CA CYS A 25 -24.86 -22.20 -15.36
C CYS A 25 -25.26 -23.51 -14.72
N GLY A 26 -25.26 -24.55 -15.52
CA GLY A 26 -25.47 -25.90 -15.05
C GLY A 26 -25.03 -26.87 -16.13
N ALA A 27 -23.78 -27.31 -16.10
CA ALA A 27 -23.27 -28.62 -16.53
C ALA A 27 -21.80 -28.52 -16.92
N ALA A 28 -20.92 -28.74 -15.96
CA ALA A 28 -19.60 -29.29 -16.26
C ALA A 28 -19.38 -30.39 -15.24
N GLY A 29 -19.86 -31.59 -15.61
CA GLY A 29 -19.66 -32.79 -14.85
C GLY A 29 -18.21 -33.22 -14.82
N SER A 30 -17.84 -33.73 -13.66
CA SER A 30 -16.98 -34.88 -13.39
C SER A 30 -15.99 -35.29 -14.51
N PHE A 31 -14.74 -34.88 -14.35
CA PHE A 31 -13.59 -35.68 -14.77
C PHE A 31 -12.63 -35.81 -13.58
N PHE A 32 -13.04 -36.60 -12.59
CA PHE A 32 -12.12 -37.15 -11.61
C PHE A 32 -12.08 -38.67 -11.87
N GLU A 33 -11.33 -39.03 -12.90
CA GLU A 33 -10.93 -40.42 -13.09
C GLU A 33 -9.68 -40.67 -12.24
N ARG A 34 -9.90 -41.40 -11.14
CA ARG A 34 -8.86 -41.90 -10.25
C ARG A 34 -8.21 -43.11 -10.90
N ASN A 35 -7.01 -43.01 -11.43
CA ASN A 35 -6.19 -44.12 -11.84
C ASN A 35 -5.03 -44.29 -10.86
N PRO A 36 -4.93 -45.41 -10.09
CA PRO A 36 -3.77 -45.70 -9.27
C PRO A 36 -2.82 -46.60 -10.04
N SER A 37 -1.76 -46.07 -10.55
CA SER A 37 -0.61 -46.87 -10.94
C SER A 37 0.69 -46.09 -10.71
N ASN A 38 1.47 -46.66 -9.80
CA ASN A 38 2.87 -46.40 -9.56
C ASN A 38 3.66 -46.30 -10.86
N ASP A 39 4.41 -45.22 -11.05
CA ASP A 39 5.74 -45.31 -11.66
C ASP A 39 6.58 -44.09 -11.29
N THR A 40 7.63 -44.38 -10.53
CA THR A 40 8.84 -43.61 -10.31
C THR A 40 9.49 -43.25 -11.63
N ARG A 41 9.41 -41.99 -12.08
CA ARG A 41 10.42 -41.39 -12.99
C ARG A 41 10.40 -39.89 -12.89
N SER A 42 11.58 -39.36 -12.63
CA SER A 42 12.07 -37.99 -12.78
C SER A 42 11.14 -37.07 -13.54
N ALA A 43 10.41 -36.22 -12.82
CA ALA A 43 9.65 -35.13 -13.40
C ALA A 43 10.60 -33.98 -13.71
N GLU A 44 10.95 -33.90 -14.96
CA GLU A 44 11.36 -32.68 -15.65
C GLU A 44 10.35 -31.59 -15.32
N ARG A 45 10.81 -30.54 -14.66
CA ARG A 45 10.00 -29.42 -14.23
C ARG A 45 9.62 -28.60 -15.47
N VAL A 46 8.48 -28.94 -16.08
CA VAL A 46 7.85 -28.09 -17.05
C VAL A 46 7.43 -26.82 -16.32
N ASP A 47 8.06 -25.73 -16.66
CA ASP A 47 7.69 -24.36 -16.32
C ASP A 47 6.29 -24.09 -16.88
N SER A 48 5.29 -24.37 -16.07
CA SER A 48 3.89 -24.11 -16.39
C SER A 48 3.51 -22.81 -15.70
N GLY A 49 3.35 -21.80 -16.53
CA GLY A 49 2.70 -20.53 -16.34
C GLY A 49 2.24 -20.17 -14.93
N SER A 50 2.66 -19.01 -14.48
CA SER A 50 2.27 -18.39 -13.23
C SER A 50 0.82 -18.70 -12.88
N SER A 51 0.63 -19.54 -11.88
CA SER A 51 -0.68 -19.85 -11.31
C SER A 51 -1.25 -18.56 -10.71
N PHE A 52 -2.55 -18.35 -10.84
CA PHE A 52 -3.23 -17.24 -10.12
C PHE A 52 -2.91 -17.22 -8.63
N PHE A 53 -2.52 -18.35 -8.06
CA PHE A 53 -2.09 -18.47 -6.67
C PHE A 53 -0.70 -17.86 -6.43
N ASP A 54 0.20 -17.82 -7.43
CA ASP A 54 1.48 -17.13 -7.33
C ASP A 54 1.33 -15.60 -7.18
N LEU A 55 0.21 -15.04 -7.66
CA LEU A 55 -0.10 -13.62 -7.46
C LEU A 55 -0.44 -13.31 -5.99
N PHE A 56 -0.83 -14.31 -5.22
CA PHE A 56 -1.13 -14.19 -3.79
C PHE A 56 0.02 -14.68 -2.90
N ASP A 57 0.95 -15.47 -3.45
CA ASP A 57 2.07 -16.07 -2.69
C ASP A 57 3.35 -15.23 -2.76
N ASN A 58 3.37 -14.17 -3.59
CA ASN A 58 4.54 -13.31 -3.79
C ASN A 58 4.72 -12.27 -2.67
N ASN A 59 4.13 -12.50 -1.50
CA ASN A 59 4.29 -11.69 -0.29
C ASN A 59 5.30 -12.25 0.71
N ASN A 60 6.06 -13.28 0.34
CA ASN A 60 7.12 -13.84 1.18
C ASN A 60 8.50 -13.21 0.89
N ASP A 61 8.54 -11.93 0.54
CA ASP A 61 9.75 -11.16 0.70
C ASP A 61 9.96 -10.95 2.22
N PRO A 62 11.00 -11.53 2.84
CA PRO A 62 11.26 -11.34 4.28
C PRO A 62 11.47 -9.87 4.67
N ASN A 63 11.56 -8.96 3.69
CA ASN A 63 11.53 -7.51 3.89
C ASN A 63 10.10 -6.93 3.97
N THR A 64 9.05 -7.69 3.66
CA THR A 64 7.66 -7.23 3.62
C THR A 64 6.94 -7.38 4.96
N THR A 65 7.62 -7.86 6.00
CA THR A 65 7.06 -7.94 7.36
C THR A 65 6.94 -6.57 8.04
N LEU A 66 7.52 -5.52 7.44
CA LEU A 66 7.32 -4.14 7.88
C LEU A 66 6.29 -3.52 6.92
N GLU A 67 5.11 -3.20 7.42
CA GLU A 67 4.05 -2.49 6.67
C GLU A 67 4.47 -1.07 6.23
N VAL A 68 5.72 -0.70 6.47
CA VAL A 68 6.28 0.62 6.21
C VAL A 68 7.41 0.56 5.18
N ASN A 69 7.52 1.59 4.35
CA ASN A 69 8.61 1.74 3.40
C ASN A 69 9.95 1.99 4.12
N LYS A 70 10.91 1.07 3.98
CA LYS A 70 12.24 1.16 4.63
C LYS A 70 13.01 2.44 4.27
N TYR A 71 12.85 2.94 3.04
CA TYR A 71 13.54 4.15 2.58
C TYR A 71 12.94 5.40 3.20
N LEU A 72 11.59 5.50 3.28
CA LEU A 72 10.92 6.60 3.95
C LEU A 72 11.24 6.61 5.44
N TRP A 73 11.26 5.44 6.08
CA TRP A 73 11.63 5.29 7.48
C TRP A 73 13.05 5.79 7.76
N ASN A 74 14.04 5.27 7.02
CA ASN A 74 15.45 5.67 7.21
C ASN A 74 15.68 7.14 6.84
N ALA A 75 15.07 7.62 5.75
CA ALA A 75 15.17 9.02 5.35
C ALA A 75 14.59 9.97 6.41
N SER A 76 13.48 9.59 7.05
CA SER A 76 12.88 10.39 8.14
C SER A 76 13.84 10.56 9.32
N LEU A 77 14.50 9.48 9.72
CA LEU A 77 15.49 9.49 10.80
C LEU A 77 16.75 10.27 10.41
N GLU A 78 17.20 10.19 9.15
CA GLU A 78 18.39 10.92 8.67
C GLU A 78 18.13 12.42 8.53
N VAL A 79 17.01 12.82 7.91
CA VAL A 79 16.68 14.25 7.69
C VAL A 79 16.40 14.97 9.01
N LEU A 80 15.77 14.27 9.95
CA LEU A 80 15.39 14.83 11.25
C LEU A 80 16.34 14.43 12.38
N ASN A 81 17.59 14.07 12.07
CA ASN A 81 18.59 13.60 13.04
C ASN A 81 18.91 14.59 14.16
N PHE A 82 18.61 15.89 13.96
CA PHE A 82 18.77 16.94 14.97
C PHE A 82 17.64 16.92 16.02
N LEU A 83 16.59 16.13 15.82
CA LEU A 83 15.49 15.94 16.77
C LEU A 83 15.75 14.66 17.59
N PRO A 84 15.74 14.73 18.93
CA PRO A 84 15.91 13.53 19.76
C PRO A 84 14.70 12.61 19.59
N VAL A 85 14.91 11.37 19.14
CA VAL A 85 13.86 10.36 18.99
C VAL A 85 13.36 9.96 20.38
N GLN A 86 12.06 10.07 20.62
CA GLN A 86 11.39 9.65 21.86
C GLN A 86 10.78 8.26 21.73
N SER A 87 10.19 7.98 20.56
CA SER A 87 9.63 6.68 20.22
C SER A 87 9.75 6.44 18.73
N ALA A 88 10.04 5.22 18.35
CA ALA A 88 10.07 4.78 16.95
C ALA A 88 9.53 3.35 16.90
N ASP A 89 8.38 3.18 16.28
CA ASP A 89 7.74 1.88 16.13
C ASP A 89 7.57 1.55 14.64
N PRO A 90 8.40 0.67 14.10
CA PRO A 90 8.35 0.31 12.69
C PRO A 90 7.11 -0.51 12.30
N PHE A 91 6.41 -1.11 13.27
CA PHE A 91 5.20 -1.88 12.97
C PHE A 91 3.99 -0.98 12.74
N SER A 92 3.85 0.08 13.52
CA SER A 92 2.81 1.10 13.30
C SER A 92 3.24 2.19 12.33
N GLY A 93 4.51 2.24 11.95
CA GLY A 93 5.07 3.27 11.09
C GLY A 93 5.23 4.64 11.73
N VAL A 94 5.20 4.71 13.06
CA VAL A 94 5.19 5.98 13.79
C VAL A 94 6.56 6.30 14.37
N ILE A 95 7.07 7.52 14.11
CA ILE A 95 8.24 8.09 14.76
C ILE A 95 7.80 9.36 15.51
N VAL A 96 8.08 9.43 16.78
CA VAL A 96 7.83 10.60 17.63
C VAL A 96 9.15 11.16 18.13
N THR A 97 9.34 12.48 17.97
CA THR A 97 10.55 13.15 18.40
C THR A 97 10.28 14.16 19.51
N GLY A 98 11.31 14.49 20.27
CA GLY A 98 11.33 15.64 21.16
C GLY A 98 11.63 16.94 20.41
N PHE A 99 11.76 18.02 21.17
CA PHE A 99 12.15 19.32 20.62
C PHE A 99 13.65 19.36 20.32
N GLY A 100 13.99 19.80 19.11
CA GLY A 100 15.35 20.08 18.67
C GLY A 100 15.38 21.29 17.74
N THR A 101 16.55 21.89 17.58
CA THR A 101 16.75 23.06 16.71
C THR A 101 17.58 22.62 15.51
N PRO A 102 17.09 22.87 14.26
CA PRO A 102 17.83 22.50 13.07
C PRO A 102 19.15 23.28 12.99
N PRO A 103 20.18 22.73 12.32
CA PRO A 103 21.45 23.40 12.10
C PRO A 103 21.22 24.75 11.40
N GLY A 104 21.80 25.82 11.96
CA GLY A 104 21.63 27.19 11.44
C GLY A 104 20.28 27.84 11.72
N GLY A 105 19.33 27.12 12.34
CA GLY A 105 18.03 27.67 12.74
C GLY A 105 18.03 28.18 14.18
N SER A 106 17.04 29.04 14.50
CA SER A 106 16.83 29.55 15.86
C SER A 106 15.57 29.01 16.54
N ARG A 107 14.71 28.33 15.77
CA ARG A 107 13.42 27.83 16.24
C ARG A 107 13.48 26.34 16.52
N ALA A 108 13.00 25.94 17.71
CA ALA A 108 12.91 24.54 18.06
C ALA A 108 11.62 23.93 17.48
N TYR A 109 11.74 22.73 16.93
CA TYR A 109 10.65 21.92 16.40
C TYR A 109 10.60 20.56 17.08
N ARG A 110 9.44 19.95 17.09
CA ARG A 110 9.24 18.52 17.31
C ARG A 110 8.45 17.95 16.16
N ALA A 111 8.67 16.70 15.82
CA ALA A 111 8.00 16.02 14.72
C ALA A 111 7.26 14.76 15.21
N THR A 112 6.15 14.47 14.55
CA THR A 112 5.54 13.15 14.54
C THR A 112 5.42 12.75 13.08
N ILE A 113 6.03 11.64 12.71
CA ILE A 113 6.06 11.11 11.37
C ILE A 113 5.25 9.81 11.36
N LEU A 114 4.43 9.63 10.34
CA LEU A 114 3.67 8.42 10.09
C LEU A 114 3.94 7.96 8.66
N VAL A 115 4.42 6.74 8.52
CA VAL A 115 4.61 6.03 7.24
C VAL A 115 3.56 4.94 7.17
N THR A 116 2.60 5.06 6.23
CA THR A 116 1.39 4.21 6.19
C THR A 116 1.41 3.14 5.12
N ASP A 117 2.41 3.09 4.24
CA ASP A 117 2.37 2.27 3.05
C ASP A 117 3.80 1.84 2.66
N PRO A 118 4.03 0.61 2.18
CA PRO A 118 5.31 0.19 1.64
C PRO A 118 5.70 0.91 0.33
N ALA A 119 4.76 1.61 -0.34
CA ALA A 119 5.08 2.39 -1.53
C ALA A 119 5.87 3.65 -1.19
N LEU A 120 6.86 3.99 -2.04
CA LEU A 120 7.65 5.22 -1.91
C LEU A 120 6.93 6.37 -2.63
N GLU A 121 5.86 6.86 -2.02
CA GLU A 121 5.00 7.92 -2.55
C GLU A 121 4.73 8.99 -1.49
N ALA A 122 4.36 10.20 -1.94
CA ALA A 122 4.07 11.31 -1.03
C ALA A 122 2.88 11.02 -0.09
N ARG A 123 1.87 10.28 -0.57
CA ARG A 123 0.70 9.90 0.23
C ARG A 123 1.01 8.90 1.36
N SER A 124 2.15 8.19 1.24
CA SER A 124 2.61 7.21 2.23
C SER A 124 3.33 7.87 3.42
N LEU A 125 3.59 9.17 3.34
CA LEU A 125 4.30 9.95 4.34
C LEU A 125 3.42 11.07 4.87
N ASN A 126 3.22 11.13 6.19
CA ASN A 126 2.56 12.21 6.88
C ASN A 126 3.49 12.79 7.94
N VAL A 127 3.71 14.10 7.90
CA VAL A 127 4.58 14.79 8.85
C VAL A 127 3.80 15.85 9.60
N ALA A 128 3.71 15.73 10.90
CA ALA A 128 3.20 16.78 11.79
C ALA A 128 4.36 17.45 12.51
N LEU A 129 4.54 18.75 12.27
CA LEU A 129 5.54 19.58 12.94
C LEU A 129 4.90 20.55 13.92
N ALA A 130 5.47 20.64 15.10
CA ALA A 130 5.06 21.62 16.11
C ALA A 130 6.27 22.40 16.62
N THR A 131 6.05 23.69 16.86
CA THR A 131 6.95 24.58 17.60
C THR A 131 6.48 24.68 19.05
N ARG A 132 7.23 25.36 19.92
CA ARG A 132 6.77 25.68 21.30
C ARG A 132 5.52 26.57 21.32
N GLY A 133 5.26 27.33 20.24
CA GLY A 133 4.11 28.23 20.09
C GLY A 133 2.90 27.62 19.38
N GLY A 134 2.95 26.34 18.96
CA GLY A 134 1.88 25.67 18.25
C GLY A 134 2.35 24.96 16.98
N ALA A 135 1.42 24.61 16.11
CA ALA A 135 1.72 23.95 14.84
C ALA A 135 2.67 24.79 13.97
N ALA A 136 3.56 24.13 13.26
CA ALA A 136 4.40 24.80 12.24
C ALA A 136 3.56 25.20 11.02
N SER A 137 4.11 26.11 10.18
CA SER A 137 3.43 26.47 8.94
C SER A 137 3.39 25.29 7.97
N ASN A 138 2.34 25.22 7.15
CA ASN A 138 2.19 24.19 6.12
C ASN A 138 3.36 24.19 5.12
N GLU A 139 3.94 25.36 4.87
CA GLU A 139 5.13 25.49 4.02
C GLU A 139 6.34 24.76 4.63
N THR A 140 6.58 24.93 5.93
CA THR A 140 7.66 24.22 6.64
C THR A 140 7.41 22.69 6.64
N VAL A 141 6.16 22.25 6.84
CA VAL A 141 5.81 20.83 6.80
C VAL A 141 6.12 20.25 5.42
N ARG A 142 5.65 20.88 4.34
CA ARG A 142 5.91 20.44 2.96
C ARG A 142 7.40 20.40 2.63
N ALA A 143 8.16 21.40 3.06
CA ALA A 143 9.61 21.42 2.83
C ALA A 143 10.32 20.21 3.50
N VAL A 144 9.86 19.79 4.69
CA VAL A 144 10.38 18.60 5.36
C VAL A 144 9.92 17.31 4.67
N GLU A 145 8.66 17.22 4.26
CA GLU A 145 8.15 16.08 3.49
C GLU A 145 8.93 15.90 2.19
N ASP A 146 9.16 16.97 1.43
CA ASP A 146 9.93 16.95 0.19
C ASP A 146 11.40 16.54 0.43
N ALA A 147 12.01 17.00 1.51
CA ALA A 147 13.36 16.59 1.89
C ALA A 147 13.45 15.10 2.21
N ILE A 148 12.48 14.57 2.97
CA ILE A 148 12.40 13.14 3.31
C ILE A 148 12.19 12.30 2.03
N LEU A 149 11.26 12.68 1.16
CA LEU A 149 10.98 11.98 -0.09
C LEU A 149 12.20 11.97 -1.03
N THR A 150 12.91 13.09 -1.12
CA THR A 150 14.13 13.20 -1.91
C THR A 150 15.20 12.26 -1.37
N ARG A 151 15.42 12.28 -0.05
CA ARG A 151 16.39 11.41 0.59
C ARG A 151 16.04 9.92 0.45
N ALA A 152 14.76 9.58 0.57
CA ALA A 152 14.29 8.21 0.38
C ALA A 152 14.57 7.69 -1.04
N ARG A 153 14.37 8.54 -2.07
CA ARG A 153 14.71 8.20 -3.46
C ARG A 153 16.21 8.00 -3.65
N GLU A 154 17.04 8.84 -3.05
CA GLU A 154 18.51 8.68 -3.08
C GLU A 154 18.95 7.36 -2.43
N LEU A 155 18.37 7.01 -1.27
CA LEU A 155 18.64 5.74 -0.59
C LEU A 155 18.28 4.55 -1.47
N ARG A 156 17.11 4.59 -2.11
CA ARG A 156 16.66 3.55 -3.04
C ARG A 156 17.59 3.39 -4.24
N ILE A 157 18.01 4.50 -4.86
CA ILE A 157 18.92 4.47 -6.02
C ILE A 157 20.26 3.87 -5.61
N ARG A 158 20.77 4.23 -4.44
CA ARG A 158 22.02 3.68 -3.91
C ARG A 158 21.94 2.16 -3.70
N ASP A 159 20.84 1.66 -3.13
CA ASP A 159 20.61 0.23 -2.93
C ASP A 159 20.51 -0.56 -4.24
N LEU A 160 19.98 0.06 -5.30
CA LEU A 160 19.85 -0.58 -6.62
C LEU A 160 21.18 -0.66 -7.39
N ASN A 161 22.19 0.15 -7.00
CA ASN A 161 23.50 0.21 -7.65
C ASN A 161 24.59 -0.60 -6.90
N LEU A 162 24.20 -1.31 -5.85
CA LEU A 162 25.06 -2.26 -5.10
C LEU A 162 24.87 -3.68 -5.60
#